data_e2c356103204422c05200ae7bebcab86
#
_entry.id   e2c356103204422c05200ae7bebcab86
#
_cell.length_a   1.000
_cell.length_b   1.000
_cell.length_c   1.000
_cell.angle_alpha   90.00
_cell.angle_beta   90.00
_cell.angle_gamma   90.00
#
_symmetry.space_group_name_H-M   'P 1'
#
loop_
_entity.id
_entity.type
_entity.pdbx_description
1 polymer ?
#
loop_
_entity_poly.entity_id
_entity_poly.type
_entity_poly.pdbx_seq_one_letter_code
_entity_poly.pdbx_strand_id
1 'polypeptide(L)'
;MGFYFRKSINFGGVRFNLSKSGIGMSVGVKGFRVGTGPRGNYIHMGRNGLYYRVALGGNRRKVNNTGLQPEPLKEQQQSNLEFKEIDSADVSQIIDATSEDLLNEIAEKNRKISFWPFCLLLSVIHPILAIIVSILVFNLIDKIRKTVLLMYDIDEYTEGKLQEFYDAFDELKNSRAKWHISSEAKTNDYKYSAGANYIVKRNPIEIRYSCPKYMKTNVKIPCIPVGKQILYFFPDRVLIYEGRRVGAVSYDNLQIYQRDQRFIESGTVPADATIVDYTWQYVNKNGEPDKRFSNNRKLPITLYSEIDFTSKTGLNERIQFSKSGVGKNLVLRLSQLSKNINYEVKGR
;
A
#
# COMPACT_ATOMS: atom_id res chain seq x y z
N MET A 1 -41.87 -17.13 17.79
CA MET A 1 -41.38 -16.28 18.90
C MET A 1 -39.96 -16.70 19.26
N GLY A 2 -38.98 -15.80 19.18
CA GLY A 2 -37.56 -16.10 19.48
C GLY A 2 -37.16 -15.48 20.80
N PHE A 3 -36.57 -16.25 21.71
CA PHE A 3 -35.99 -15.71 22.94
C PHE A 3 -34.79 -14.83 22.64
N TYR A 4 -34.81 -13.59 23.15
CA TYR A 4 -33.72 -12.61 23.02
C TYR A 4 -33.02 -12.47 24.37
N PHE A 5 -31.73 -12.82 24.43
CA PHE A 5 -30.90 -12.64 25.62
C PHE A 5 -29.92 -11.50 25.41
N ARG A 6 -29.92 -10.51 26.29
CA ARG A 6 -28.96 -9.43 26.33
C ARG A 6 -28.58 -9.12 27.78
N LYS A 7 -27.31 -9.27 28.12
CA LYS A 7 -26.76 -8.90 29.42
C LYS A 7 -25.65 -7.89 29.25
N SER A 8 -25.63 -6.85 30.05
CA SER A 8 -24.54 -5.85 30.05
C SER A 8 -23.96 -5.72 31.44
N ILE A 9 -22.63 -5.67 31.49
CA ILE A 9 -21.84 -5.50 32.73
C ILE A 9 -21.05 -4.21 32.58
N ASN A 10 -21.16 -3.31 33.58
CA ASN A 10 -20.43 -2.04 33.59
C ASN A 10 -19.30 -2.11 34.63
N PHE A 11 -18.11 -1.72 34.21
CA PHE A 11 -16.94 -1.64 35.09
C PHE A 11 -16.20 -0.32 34.79
N GLY A 12 -16.26 0.65 35.68
CA GLY A 12 -15.43 1.87 35.63
C GLY A 12 -15.44 2.62 34.28
N GLY A 13 -16.61 2.80 33.62
CA GLY A 13 -16.69 3.47 32.31
C GLY A 13 -16.61 2.53 31.10
N VAL A 14 -16.20 1.28 31.30
CA VAL A 14 -16.22 0.22 30.29
C VAL A 14 -17.50 -0.59 30.44
N ARG A 15 -18.21 -0.85 29.32
CA ARG A 15 -19.42 -1.67 29.29
C ARG A 15 -19.23 -2.85 28.35
N PHE A 16 -19.41 -4.05 28.87
CA PHE A 16 -19.46 -5.30 28.11
C PHE A 16 -20.92 -5.66 27.82
N ASN A 17 -21.22 -5.96 26.57
CA ASN A 17 -22.54 -6.38 26.12
C ASN A 17 -22.45 -7.80 25.58
N LEU A 18 -23.15 -8.73 26.21
CA LEU A 18 -23.35 -10.09 25.71
C LEU A 18 -24.70 -10.17 25.00
N SER A 19 -24.67 -10.65 23.77
CA SER A 19 -25.86 -10.89 22.97
C SER A 19 -25.74 -12.17 22.14
N LYS A 20 -26.83 -12.69 21.62
CA LYS A 20 -26.83 -13.86 20.74
C LYS A 20 -25.92 -13.70 19.49
N SER A 21 -25.64 -12.46 19.06
CA SER A 21 -24.77 -12.14 17.95
C SER A 21 -23.29 -11.99 18.34
N GLY A 22 -22.92 -12.17 19.60
CA GLY A 22 -21.55 -12.11 20.10
C GLY A 22 -21.35 -11.08 21.21
N ILE A 23 -20.07 -10.92 21.60
CA ILE A 23 -19.63 -10.02 22.67
C ILE A 23 -19.26 -8.68 22.06
N GLY A 24 -19.77 -7.59 22.64
CA GLY A 24 -19.37 -6.22 22.31
C GLY A 24 -18.80 -5.51 23.53
N MET A 25 -17.85 -4.62 23.33
CA MET A 25 -17.27 -3.77 24.36
C MET A 25 -17.45 -2.31 23.98
N SER A 26 -17.75 -1.47 24.95
CA SER A 26 -17.81 -0.02 24.73
C SER A 26 -17.21 0.74 25.91
N VAL A 27 -16.50 1.83 25.59
CA VAL A 27 -15.83 2.71 26.54
C VAL A 27 -16.37 4.13 26.35
N GLY A 28 -16.65 4.81 27.44
CA GLY A 28 -17.09 6.21 27.35
C GLY A 28 -17.79 6.72 28.61
N VAL A 29 -18.16 7.99 28.56
CA VAL A 29 -18.86 8.70 29.61
C VAL A 29 -20.35 8.86 29.27
N LYS A 30 -21.15 9.40 30.22
CA LYS A 30 -22.57 9.66 30.00
C LYS A 30 -22.77 10.63 28.82
N GLY A 31 -23.39 10.16 27.75
CA GLY A 31 -23.63 10.93 26.52
C GLY A 31 -22.69 10.63 25.35
N PHE A 32 -21.51 10.00 25.57
CA PHE A 32 -20.58 9.66 24.50
C PHE A 32 -19.92 8.29 24.74
N ARG A 33 -20.05 7.36 23.80
CA ARG A 33 -19.44 6.02 23.88
C ARG A 33 -18.88 5.57 22.54
N VAL A 34 -17.70 5.01 22.56
CA VAL A 34 -17.10 4.30 21.43
C VAL A 34 -17.13 2.82 21.74
N GLY A 35 -17.53 2.00 20.81
CA GLY A 35 -17.62 0.57 21.04
C GLY A 35 -17.29 -0.27 19.82
N THR A 36 -16.94 -1.52 20.11
CA THR A 36 -16.74 -2.56 19.12
C THR A 36 -17.71 -3.73 19.41
N GLY A 37 -18.14 -4.39 18.37
CA GLY A 37 -19.04 -5.53 18.50
C GLY A 37 -19.08 -6.36 17.23
N PRO A 38 -19.86 -7.44 17.20
CA PRO A 38 -19.93 -8.37 16.06
C PRO A 38 -20.32 -7.74 14.72
N ARG A 39 -20.87 -6.51 14.75
CA ARG A 39 -21.25 -5.72 13.56
C ARG A 39 -20.28 -4.58 13.24
N GLY A 40 -19.07 -4.59 13.81
CA GLY A 40 -18.04 -3.57 13.63
C GLY A 40 -17.99 -2.52 14.73
N ASN A 41 -17.15 -1.51 14.51
CA ASN A 41 -16.94 -0.40 15.45
C ASN A 41 -18.06 0.64 15.30
N TYR A 42 -18.43 1.28 16.40
CA TYR A 42 -19.46 2.31 16.39
C TYR A 42 -19.20 3.39 17.44
N ILE A 43 -19.66 4.60 17.13
CA ILE A 43 -19.76 5.70 18.07
C ILE A 43 -21.23 5.92 18.39
N HIS A 44 -21.53 6.04 19.67
CA HIS A 44 -22.84 6.37 20.17
C HIS A 44 -22.79 7.66 20.98
N MET A 45 -23.54 8.66 20.53
CA MET A 45 -23.70 9.95 21.19
C MET A 45 -25.16 10.15 21.55
N GLY A 46 -25.44 10.71 22.73
CA GLY A 46 -26.83 11.04 23.10
C GLY A 46 -26.92 11.75 24.41
N ARG A 47 -27.77 12.79 24.46
CA ARG A 47 -28.12 13.56 25.67
C ARG A 47 -29.57 13.99 25.57
N ASN A 48 -30.30 13.93 26.68
CA ASN A 48 -31.68 14.43 26.81
C ASN A 48 -32.67 13.89 25.76
N GLY A 49 -32.62 12.57 25.46
CA GLY A 49 -33.57 11.94 24.55
C GLY A 49 -33.15 11.90 23.07
N LEU A 50 -32.14 12.65 22.67
CA LEU A 50 -31.55 12.58 21.33
C LEU A 50 -30.39 11.61 21.31
N TYR A 51 -30.46 10.56 20.47
CA TYR A 51 -29.42 9.54 20.34
C TYR A 51 -28.97 9.45 18.88
N TYR A 52 -27.66 9.47 18.68
CA TYR A 52 -27.02 9.32 17.38
C TYR A 52 -26.00 8.18 17.43
N ARG A 53 -26.05 7.29 16.45
CA ARG A 53 -25.13 6.14 16.35
C ARG A 53 -24.55 6.07 14.95
N VAL A 54 -23.21 6.13 14.86
CA VAL A 54 -22.45 5.96 13.61
C VAL A 54 -21.66 4.67 13.69
N ALA A 55 -21.76 3.83 12.66
CA ALA A 55 -20.87 2.69 12.49
C ALA A 55 -19.54 3.17 11.84
N LEU A 56 -18.42 2.89 12.51
CA LEU A 56 -17.08 3.16 12.02
C LEU A 56 -16.57 1.88 11.34
N GLY A 57 -16.67 1.84 10.00
CA GLY A 57 -16.12 0.74 9.22
C GLY A 57 -16.99 -0.50 9.21
N GLY A 58 -17.77 -0.63 8.17
CA GLY A 58 -18.56 -1.80 7.82
C GLY A 58 -19.58 -1.43 6.76
N ASN A 59 -19.35 -1.86 5.52
CA ASN A 59 -20.24 -1.74 4.35
C ASN A 59 -20.64 -0.31 3.96
N ARG A 60 -20.00 0.18 2.92
CA ARG A 60 -20.45 1.35 2.16
C ARG A 60 -21.86 1.12 1.67
N ARG A 61 -22.86 1.60 2.41
CA ARG A 61 -24.17 1.87 1.80
C ARG A 61 -23.95 2.97 0.76
N LYS A 62 -24.31 2.68 -0.48
CA LYS A 62 -24.38 3.64 -1.58
C LYS A 62 -25.11 4.89 -1.10
N VAL A 63 -24.39 5.99 -1.04
CA VAL A 63 -25.01 7.32 -1.05
C VAL A 63 -25.30 7.58 -2.52
N ASN A 64 -26.56 7.70 -2.86
CA ASN A 64 -27.01 8.20 -4.16
C ASN A 64 -26.59 9.67 -4.25
N ASN A 65 -25.43 9.93 -4.78
CA ASN A 65 -25.11 11.26 -5.29
C ASN A 65 -25.46 11.24 -6.79
N THR A 66 -26.53 11.94 -7.10
CA THR A 66 -26.91 12.34 -8.47
C THR A 66 -25.88 13.38 -8.97
N GLY A 67 -24.73 12.92 -9.32
CA GLY A 67 -23.71 13.70 -10.03
C GLY A 67 -23.07 12.73 -11.00
N LEU A 68 -23.14 13.05 -12.28
CA LEU A 68 -22.64 12.31 -13.43
C LEU A 68 -21.26 11.66 -13.15
N GLN A 69 -21.30 10.45 -12.60
CA GLN A 69 -20.16 9.56 -12.65
C GLN A 69 -20.22 8.81 -13.98
N PRO A 70 -19.11 8.66 -14.72
CA PRO A 70 -19.07 7.76 -15.86
C PRO A 70 -19.43 6.37 -15.36
N GLU A 71 -20.47 5.75 -15.94
CA GLU A 71 -20.79 4.34 -15.64
C GLU A 71 -19.55 3.48 -15.87
N PRO A 72 -19.11 2.70 -14.86
CA PRO A 72 -18.10 1.69 -15.11
C PRO A 72 -18.64 0.73 -16.17
N LEU A 73 -17.80 0.35 -17.11
CA LEU A 73 -18.06 -0.73 -18.06
C LEU A 73 -18.73 -1.87 -17.27
N LYS A 74 -19.97 -2.20 -17.60
CA LYS A 74 -20.84 -3.11 -16.83
C LYS A 74 -20.05 -4.35 -16.40
N GLU A 75 -19.94 -4.55 -15.09
CA GLU A 75 -19.31 -5.71 -14.43
C GLU A 75 -19.82 -7.08 -14.95
N GLN A 76 -20.95 -7.09 -15.64
CA GLN A 76 -21.63 -8.32 -16.07
C GLN A 76 -20.95 -9.09 -17.21
N GLN A 77 -19.95 -8.52 -17.89
CA GLN A 77 -19.24 -9.22 -19.00
C GLN A 77 -17.78 -9.54 -18.69
N GLN A 78 -17.27 -9.18 -17.51
CA GLN A 78 -15.91 -9.53 -17.06
C GLN A 78 -15.81 -10.94 -16.44
N SER A 79 -16.92 -11.66 -16.28
CA SER A 79 -16.95 -12.95 -15.56
C SER A 79 -16.17 -14.10 -16.22
N ASN A 80 -15.73 -13.93 -17.49
CA ASN A 80 -14.99 -14.95 -18.23
C ASN A 80 -13.54 -14.56 -18.58
N LEU A 81 -13.02 -13.49 -17.98
CA LEU A 81 -11.62 -13.10 -18.18
C LEU A 81 -10.75 -13.76 -17.11
N GLU A 82 -9.80 -14.57 -17.54
CA GLU A 82 -8.77 -15.12 -16.66
C GLU A 82 -7.70 -14.05 -16.42
N PHE A 83 -7.72 -13.45 -15.21
CA PHE A 83 -6.71 -12.48 -14.80
C PHE A 83 -5.47 -13.21 -14.31
N LYS A 84 -4.34 -12.95 -14.96
CA LYS A 84 -3.03 -13.34 -14.48
C LYS A 84 -2.61 -12.31 -13.43
N GLU A 85 -2.35 -12.76 -12.21
CA GLU A 85 -1.85 -11.90 -11.15
C GLU A 85 -0.42 -11.45 -11.46
N ILE A 86 -0.17 -10.16 -11.23
CA ILE A 86 1.16 -9.54 -11.22
C ILE A 86 1.40 -9.21 -9.75
N ASP A 87 1.97 -10.16 -9.04
CA ASP A 87 2.22 -10.05 -7.61
C ASP A 87 3.54 -10.74 -7.27
N SER A 88 4.20 -10.28 -6.24
CA SER A 88 5.45 -10.86 -5.76
C SER A 88 5.17 -12.17 -5.02
N ALA A 89 6.16 -13.06 -5.02
CA ALA A 89 6.17 -14.24 -4.17
C ALA A 89 6.07 -13.87 -2.68
N ASP A 90 5.90 -14.86 -1.81
CA ASP A 90 5.93 -14.63 -0.36
C ASP A 90 7.26 -13.97 0.03
N VAL A 91 7.17 -12.86 0.78
CA VAL A 91 8.33 -12.04 1.16
C VAL A 91 9.40 -12.84 1.88
N SER A 92 9.03 -13.93 2.56
CA SER A 92 9.99 -14.83 3.21
C SER A 92 10.87 -15.64 2.22
N GLN A 93 10.47 -15.71 0.95
CA GLN A 93 11.23 -16.37 -0.11
C GLN A 93 12.10 -15.39 -0.92
N ILE A 94 11.82 -14.08 -0.79
CA ILE A 94 12.57 -13.01 -1.46
C ILE A 94 13.80 -12.68 -0.62
N ILE A 95 14.77 -13.59 -0.61
CA ILE A 95 16.01 -13.45 0.15
C ILE A 95 17.18 -13.56 -0.83
N ASP A 96 18.04 -12.56 -0.80
CA ASP A 96 19.34 -12.59 -1.46
C ASP A 96 20.43 -12.99 -0.46
N ALA A 97 21.32 -13.88 -0.85
CA ALA A 97 22.41 -14.38 0.00
C ALA A 97 23.28 -13.26 0.61
N THR A 98 23.45 -12.15 -0.12
CA THR A 98 24.23 -10.97 0.37
C THR A 98 23.51 -10.17 1.44
N SER A 99 22.24 -10.46 1.73
CA SER A 99 21.39 -9.72 2.65
C SER A 99 21.00 -10.51 3.89
N GLU A 100 21.47 -11.76 4.00
CA GLU A 100 21.02 -12.70 5.04
C GLU A 100 21.33 -12.22 6.46
N ASP A 101 22.52 -11.67 6.70
CA ASP A 101 22.92 -11.14 8.01
C ASP A 101 22.01 -9.99 8.46
N LEU A 102 21.72 -9.04 7.56
CA LEU A 102 20.82 -7.92 7.83
C LEU A 102 19.39 -8.41 8.11
N LEU A 103 18.91 -9.36 7.33
CA LEU A 103 17.57 -9.94 7.51
C LEU A 103 17.47 -10.71 8.83
N ASN A 104 18.52 -11.44 9.23
CA ASN A 104 18.58 -12.14 10.50
C ASN A 104 18.54 -11.16 11.68
N GLU A 105 19.28 -10.05 11.63
CA GLU A 105 19.23 -9.02 12.67
C GLU A 105 17.84 -8.36 12.76
N ILE A 106 17.23 -8.03 11.62
CA ILE A 106 15.86 -7.49 11.57
C ILE A 106 14.87 -8.51 12.16
N ALA A 107 14.98 -9.79 11.79
CA ALA A 107 14.12 -10.85 12.28
C ALA A 107 14.28 -11.07 13.80
N GLU A 108 15.51 -11.09 14.30
CA GLU A 108 15.79 -11.22 15.74
C GLU A 108 15.17 -10.05 16.52
N LYS A 109 15.38 -8.82 16.05
CA LYS A 109 14.81 -7.63 16.71
C LYS A 109 13.28 -7.60 16.65
N ASN A 110 12.68 -8.12 15.57
CA ASN A 110 11.23 -8.25 15.45
C ASN A 110 10.63 -9.33 16.36
N ARG A 111 11.41 -10.36 16.74
CA ARG A 111 11.01 -11.42 17.71
C ARG A 111 11.05 -10.95 19.14
N LYS A 112 11.73 -9.84 19.48
CA LYS A 112 11.82 -9.35 20.87
C LYS A 112 10.44 -9.09 21.44
N ILE A 113 10.17 -9.74 22.57
CA ILE A 113 8.88 -9.66 23.27
C ILE A 113 8.65 -8.24 23.77
N SER A 114 7.44 -7.73 23.56
CA SER A 114 7.03 -6.44 24.08
C SER A 114 6.71 -6.54 25.58
N PHE A 115 7.31 -5.70 26.41
CA PHE A 115 7.14 -5.71 27.86
C PHE A 115 5.98 -4.85 28.37
N TRP A 116 5.28 -4.12 27.47
CA TRP A 116 4.18 -3.26 27.87
C TRP A 116 3.04 -3.98 28.64
N PRO A 117 2.71 -5.29 28.40
CA PRO A 117 1.68 -5.96 29.18
C PRO A 117 2.03 -6.14 30.66
N PHE A 118 3.34 -6.18 31.00
CA PHE A 118 3.77 -6.29 32.39
C PHE A 118 3.49 -5.02 33.21
N CYS A 119 3.20 -3.89 32.54
CA CYS A 119 2.80 -2.66 33.22
C CYS A 119 1.43 -2.78 33.87
N LEU A 120 0.58 -3.68 33.39
CA LEU A 120 -0.72 -3.95 34.01
C LEU A 120 -0.60 -4.56 35.40
N LEU A 121 0.49 -5.28 35.67
CA LEU A 121 0.80 -5.84 36.98
C LEU A 121 1.24 -4.78 38.04
N LEU A 122 1.88 -3.71 37.60
CA LEU A 122 2.28 -2.59 38.46
C LEU A 122 1.13 -1.62 38.80
N SER A 123 0.01 -1.73 38.10
CA SER A 123 -1.18 -0.86 38.25
C SER A 123 -1.94 -1.07 39.57
N VAL A 124 -1.61 -2.10 40.33
CA VAL A 124 -2.29 -2.44 41.61
C VAL A 124 -1.97 -1.42 42.71
N ILE A 125 -0.87 -0.64 42.62
CA ILE A 125 -0.34 0.19 43.70
C ILE A 125 -0.72 1.68 43.60
N HIS A 126 -0.82 2.28 42.40
CA HIS A 126 -1.42 3.62 42.16
C HIS A 126 -1.89 3.77 40.70
N PRO A 127 -3.23 3.76 40.46
CA PRO A 127 -3.69 3.16 39.22
C PRO A 127 -3.57 3.98 37.92
N ILE A 128 -3.58 5.28 37.91
CA ILE A 128 -3.72 6.00 36.65
C ILE A 128 -2.41 6.59 36.14
N LEU A 129 -1.65 7.24 36.98
CA LEU A 129 -0.39 7.90 36.58
C LEU A 129 0.72 6.89 36.31
N ALA A 130 0.81 5.84 37.13
CA ALA A 130 1.79 4.76 36.96
C ALA A 130 1.55 3.99 35.65
N ILE A 131 0.28 3.77 35.25
CA ILE A 131 -0.06 3.13 33.98
C ILE A 131 0.43 3.98 32.81
N ILE A 132 0.16 5.29 32.80
CA ILE A 132 0.54 6.18 31.70
C ILE A 132 2.07 6.26 31.59
N VAL A 133 2.77 6.47 32.70
CA VAL A 133 4.24 6.54 32.73
C VAL A 133 4.86 5.21 32.32
N SER A 134 4.34 4.09 32.81
CA SER A 134 4.81 2.76 32.43
C SER A 134 4.61 2.49 30.92
N ILE A 135 3.46 2.79 30.36
CA ILE A 135 3.19 2.64 28.92
C ILE A 135 4.18 3.48 28.11
N LEU A 136 4.46 4.72 28.50
CA LEU A 136 5.42 5.58 27.82
C LEU A 136 6.84 5.05 27.89
N VAL A 137 7.30 4.67 29.08
CA VAL A 137 8.67 4.15 29.32
C VAL A 137 8.88 2.83 28.57
N PHE A 138 7.93 1.89 28.66
CA PHE A 138 8.07 0.60 27.96
C PHE A 138 7.95 0.73 26.46
N ASN A 139 7.11 1.63 25.93
CA ASN A 139 7.10 1.93 24.49
C ASN A 139 8.44 2.50 24.01
N LEU A 140 9.09 3.35 24.81
CA LEU A 140 10.43 3.88 24.51
C LEU A 140 11.49 2.77 24.53
N ILE A 141 11.49 1.92 25.55
CA ILE A 141 12.41 0.78 25.68
C ILE A 141 12.20 -0.20 24.52
N ASP A 142 10.96 -0.57 24.22
CA ASP A 142 10.64 -1.43 23.09
C ASP A 142 11.10 -0.84 21.75
N LYS A 143 10.92 0.47 21.56
CA LYS A 143 11.37 1.16 20.37
C LYS A 143 12.89 1.12 20.23
N ILE A 144 13.64 1.36 21.32
CA ILE A 144 15.10 1.32 21.33
C ILE A 144 15.59 -0.10 21.04
N ARG A 145 15.05 -1.10 21.77
CA ARG A 145 15.48 -2.51 21.63
C ARG A 145 15.20 -3.11 20.26
N LYS A 146 14.14 -2.66 19.58
CA LYS A 146 13.75 -3.16 18.26
C LYS A 146 14.40 -2.39 17.11
N THR A 147 15.04 -1.24 17.39
CA THR A 147 15.60 -0.41 16.30
C THR A 147 16.89 -1.00 15.76
N VAL A 148 16.93 -1.22 14.45
CA VAL A 148 18.14 -1.52 13.66
C VAL A 148 18.75 -0.19 13.21
N LEU A 149 20.05 -0.01 13.40
CA LEU A 149 20.80 1.12 12.88
C LEU A 149 21.59 0.68 11.67
N LEU A 150 21.23 1.20 10.50
CA LEU A 150 21.93 0.97 9.24
C LEU A 150 22.56 2.28 8.77
N MET A 151 23.89 2.39 8.94
CA MET A 151 24.64 3.61 8.62
C MET A 151 25.49 3.36 7.38
N TYR A 152 25.36 4.25 6.40
CA TYR A 152 26.16 4.23 5.18
C TYR A 152 27.36 5.14 5.34
N ASP A 153 28.52 4.67 4.90
CA ASP A 153 29.71 5.51 4.74
C ASP A 153 29.61 6.20 3.39
N ILE A 154 29.49 7.52 3.41
CA ILE A 154 29.21 8.33 2.23
C ILE A 154 30.40 9.26 2.02
N ASP A 155 31.21 8.97 1.02
CA ASP A 155 32.21 9.88 0.50
C ASP A 155 31.61 10.87 -0.53
N GLU A 156 32.34 11.87 -0.93
CA GLU A 156 31.91 12.92 -1.86
C GLU A 156 31.41 12.33 -3.20
N TYR A 157 32.06 11.27 -3.68
CA TYR A 157 31.71 10.61 -4.94
C TYR A 157 30.38 9.86 -4.81
N THR A 158 30.18 9.16 -3.70
CA THR A 158 28.95 8.42 -3.39
C THR A 158 27.78 9.36 -3.14
N GLU A 159 28.03 10.54 -2.51
CA GLU A 159 27.01 11.56 -2.28
C GLU A 159 26.43 12.07 -3.62
N GLY A 160 27.30 12.34 -4.60
CA GLY A 160 26.84 12.73 -5.94
C GLY A 160 25.93 11.68 -6.59
N LYS A 161 26.32 10.40 -6.55
CA LYS A 161 25.51 9.31 -7.08
C LYS A 161 24.18 9.13 -6.33
N LEU A 162 24.21 9.32 -5.01
CA LEU A 162 23.03 9.24 -4.18
C LEU A 162 22.06 10.39 -4.49
N GLN A 163 22.57 11.58 -4.78
CA GLN A 163 21.74 12.70 -5.22
C GLN A 163 21.08 12.41 -6.59
N GLU A 164 21.82 11.90 -7.55
CA GLU A 164 21.26 11.50 -8.85
C GLU A 164 20.19 10.42 -8.72
N PHE A 165 20.35 9.50 -7.77
CA PHE A 165 19.35 8.50 -7.42
C PHE A 165 18.08 9.14 -6.84
N TYR A 166 18.20 10.11 -5.95
CA TYR A 166 17.04 10.84 -5.41
C TYR A 166 16.33 11.64 -6.50
N ASP A 167 17.08 12.31 -7.38
CA ASP A 167 16.52 13.07 -8.48
C ASP A 167 15.69 12.18 -9.42
N ALA A 168 16.15 10.94 -9.66
CA ALA A 168 15.41 9.96 -10.44
C ALA A 168 14.10 9.53 -9.75
N PHE A 169 14.11 9.37 -8.42
CA PHE A 169 12.87 9.09 -7.67
C PHE A 169 11.95 10.29 -7.60
N ASP A 170 12.47 11.50 -7.50
CA ASP A 170 11.66 12.71 -7.52
C ASP A 170 11.00 12.92 -8.89
N GLU A 171 11.66 12.54 -9.99
CA GLU A 171 11.04 12.50 -11.32
C GLU A 171 9.81 11.60 -11.33
N LEU A 172 9.89 10.38 -10.78
CA LEU A 172 8.75 9.47 -10.64
C LEU A 172 7.66 10.04 -9.74
N LYS A 173 8.05 10.59 -8.59
CA LYS A 173 7.16 11.17 -7.59
C LYS A 173 6.36 12.35 -8.15
N ASN A 174 6.96 13.13 -9.05
CA ASN A 174 6.35 14.30 -9.65
C ASN A 174 5.34 13.96 -10.77
N SER A 175 5.24 12.70 -11.22
CA SER A 175 4.15 12.28 -12.10
C SER A 175 2.80 12.54 -11.46
N ARG A 176 1.84 13.07 -12.21
CA ARG A 176 0.53 13.48 -11.70
C ARG A 176 -0.27 12.30 -11.16
N ALA A 177 -0.22 11.18 -11.84
CA ALA A 177 -0.84 9.94 -11.38
C ALA A 177 0.13 8.77 -11.47
N LYS A 178 0.03 7.89 -10.49
CA LYS A 178 0.87 6.70 -10.32
C LYS A 178 0.00 5.55 -9.88
N TRP A 179 0.17 4.39 -10.50
CA TRP A 179 -0.65 3.21 -10.19
C TRP A 179 0.22 1.96 -10.08
N HIS A 180 -0.10 1.14 -9.12
CA HIS A 180 0.34 -0.24 -9.05
C HIS A 180 -0.60 -1.10 -9.90
N ILE A 181 -0.08 -1.87 -10.84
CA ILE A 181 -0.83 -2.82 -11.66
C ILE A 181 -0.81 -4.16 -10.93
N SER A 182 -1.94 -4.53 -10.34
CA SER A 182 -2.06 -5.77 -9.55
C SER A 182 -2.38 -7.01 -10.39
N SER A 183 -3.00 -6.82 -11.53
CA SER A 183 -3.29 -7.93 -12.44
C SER A 183 -3.59 -7.45 -13.86
N GLU A 184 -3.32 -8.32 -14.83
CA GLU A 184 -3.67 -8.13 -16.22
C GLU A 184 -4.41 -9.35 -16.79
N ALA A 185 -5.34 -9.12 -17.69
CA ALA A 185 -6.04 -10.17 -18.42
C ALA A 185 -6.00 -9.88 -19.92
N LYS A 186 -5.70 -10.92 -20.71
CA LYS A 186 -5.85 -10.84 -22.16
C LYS A 186 -7.33 -10.92 -22.50
N THR A 187 -7.80 -9.98 -23.33
CA THR A 187 -9.19 -9.99 -23.80
C THR A 187 -9.24 -10.32 -25.28
N ASN A 188 -10.18 -11.18 -25.63
CA ASN A 188 -10.50 -11.47 -27.03
C ASN A 188 -11.75 -10.69 -27.48
N ASP A 189 -12.37 -9.95 -26.57
CA ASP A 189 -13.58 -9.18 -26.85
C ASP A 189 -13.22 -7.75 -27.27
N TYR A 190 -12.69 -7.66 -28.47
CA TYR A 190 -12.24 -6.41 -29.10
C TYR A 190 -13.32 -5.31 -29.07
N LYS A 191 -14.58 -5.71 -29.19
CA LYS A 191 -15.71 -4.79 -29.27
C LYS A 191 -15.95 -4.04 -27.93
N TYR A 192 -15.90 -4.74 -26.81
CA TYR A 192 -16.22 -4.16 -25.48
C TYR A 192 -14.99 -3.67 -24.74
N SER A 193 -13.79 -3.97 -25.24
CA SER A 193 -12.52 -3.49 -24.70
C SER A 193 -11.99 -2.23 -25.40
N ALA A 194 -12.85 -1.53 -26.17
CA ALA A 194 -12.46 -0.36 -26.96
C ALA A 194 -11.28 -0.64 -27.93
N GLY A 195 -11.09 -1.89 -28.32
CA GLY A 195 -9.97 -2.33 -29.15
C GLY A 195 -8.71 -2.70 -28.38
N ALA A 196 -8.73 -2.73 -27.06
CA ALA A 196 -7.60 -3.17 -26.26
C ALA A 196 -7.40 -4.69 -26.30
N ASN A 197 -6.15 -5.13 -26.30
CA ASN A 197 -5.79 -6.55 -26.21
C ASN A 197 -5.70 -7.04 -24.75
N TYR A 198 -5.49 -6.11 -23.79
CA TYR A 198 -5.33 -6.40 -22.38
C TYR A 198 -6.16 -5.44 -21.53
N ILE A 199 -6.69 -5.94 -20.45
CA ILE A 199 -7.36 -5.18 -19.40
C ILE A 199 -6.53 -5.33 -18.13
N VAL A 200 -6.26 -4.21 -17.43
CA VAL A 200 -5.47 -4.21 -16.21
C VAL A 200 -6.29 -3.74 -15.01
N LYS A 201 -6.00 -4.32 -13.85
CA LYS A 201 -6.46 -3.80 -12.56
C LYS A 201 -5.35 -2.94 -11.97
N ARG A 202 -5.62 -1.66 -11.76
CA ARG A 202 -4.66 -0.70 -11.24
C ARG A 202 -5.18 -0.01 -9.98
N ASN A 203 -4.29 0.16 -9.00
CA ASN A 203 -4.58 0.85 -7.75
C ASN A 203 -3.70 2.10 -7.66
N PRO A 204 -4.26 3.28 -7.30
CA PRO A 204 -3.44 4.48 -7.15
C PRO A 204 -2.46 4.30 -5.99
N ILE A 205 -1.23 4.76 -6.19
CA ILE A 205 -0.15 4.72 -5.20
C ILE A 205 0.50 6.08 -5.05
N GLU A 206 1.28 6.25 -3.98
CA GLU A 206 2.04 7.45 -3.72
C GLU A 206 3.48 7.11 -3.32
N ILE A 207 4.45 7.69 -4.03
CA ILE A 207 5.87 7.55 -3.74
C ILE A 207 6.24 8.53 -2.63
N ARG A 208 6.90 8.03 -1.59
CA ARG A 208 7.29 8.81 -0.41
C ARG A 208 8.73 8.53 -0.03
N TYR A 209 9.28 9.39 0.80
CA TYR A 209 10.53 9.12 1.51
C TYR A 209 10.19 8.75 2.93
N SER A 210 10.45 7.52 3.33
CA SER A 210 10.25 7.05 4.70
C SER A 210 11.13 5.84 4.99
N CYS A 211 11.57 5.72 6.23
CA CYS A 211 12.30 4.55 6.69
C CYS A 211 11.33 3.49 7.23
N PRO A 212 11.62 2.20 7.07
CA PRO A 212 10.85 1.14 7.70
C PRO A 212 10.72 1.32 9.22
N LYS A 213 9.63 0.80 9.79
CA LYS A 213 9.42 0.84 11.23
C LYS A 213 10.56 0.11 11.95
N TYR A 214 11.06 0.71 13.01
CA TYR A 214 12.21 0.19 13.79
C TYR A 214 13.54 0.11 13.02
N MET A 215 13.70 0.93 12.00
CA MET A 215 14.98 1.11 11.32
C MET A 215 15.36 2.60 11.34
N LYS A 216 16.64 2.89 11.48
CA LYS A 216 17.21 4.24 11.35
C LYS A 216 18.42 4.20 10.44
N THR A 217 18.55 5.21 9.62
CA THR A 217 19.67 5.39 8.70
C THR A 217 20.01 6.86 8.57
N ASN A 218 21.20 7.15 8.07
CA ASN A 218 21.67 8.50 7.75
C ASN A 218 21.29 8.97 6.33
N VAL A 219 20.59 8.13 5.55
CA VAL A 219 20.17 8.43 4.18
C VAL A 219 18.65 8.52 4.05
N LYS A 220 18.17 9.22 3.03
CA LYS A 220 16.74 9.27 2.68
C LYS A 220 16.36 7.99 1.94
N ILE A 221 15.28 7.34 2.34
CA ILE A 221 14.84 6.10 1.72
C ILE A 221 13.57 6.34 0.91
N PRO A 222 13.63 6.32 -0.44
CA PRO A 222 12.44 6.30 -1.26
C PRO A 222 11.64 5.02 -1.02
N CYS A 223 10.31 5.11 -0.96
CA CYS A 223 9.48 3.94 -0.81
C CYS A 223 8.26 3.99 -1.73
N ILE A 224 7.91 2.82 -2.26
CA ILE A 224 6.80 2.60 -3.17
C ILE A 224 5.87 1.54 -2.56
N PRO A 225 4.64 1.89 -2.18
CA PRO A 225 3.66 0.91 -1.74
C PRO A 225 3.09 0.15 -2.95
N VAL A 226 3.10 -1.18 -2.88
CA VAL A 226 2.59 -2.08 -3.91
C VAL A 226 1.67 -3.12 -3.24
N GLY A 227 0.37 -2.89 -3.33
CA GLY A 227 -0.62 -3.76 -2.69
C GLY A 227 -0.42 -3.90 -1.18
N LYS A 228 -0.05 -5.09 -0.71
CA LYS A 228 0.23 -5.39 0.71
C LYS A 228 1.68 -5.12 1.10
N GLN A 229 2.54 -4.96 0.11
CA GLN A 229 3.98 -4.80 0.28
C GLN A 229 4.38 -3.33 0.13
N ILE A 230 5.56 -3.01 0.67
CA ILE A 230 6.20 -1.71 0.48
C ILE A 230 7.65 -1.98 0.08
N LEU A 231 8.04 -1.44 -1.07
CA LEU A 231 9.41 -1.48 -1.54
C LEU A 231 10.16 -0.28 -0.97
N TYR A 232 11.23 -0.52 -0.23
CA TYR A 232 12.12 0.51 0.30
C TYR A 232 13.45 0.43 -0.46
N PHE A 233 13.81 1.49 -1.15
CA PHE A 233 15.02 1.54 -1.99
C PHE A 233 16.16 2.13 -1.19
N PHE A 234 16.99 1.25 -0.65
CA PHE A 234 18.24 1.61 0.02
C PHE A 234 19.34 1.82 -1.02
N PRO A 235 20.48 2.47 -0.66
CA PRO A 235 21.55 2.70 -1.62
C PRO A 235 22.17 1.43 -2.24
N ASP A 236 22.09 0.28 -1.56
CA ASP A 236 22.71 -0.99 -1.93
C ASP A 236 21.71 -2.11 -2.30
N ARG A 237 20.45 -1.99 -1.89
CA ARG A 237 19.44 -3.03 -2.07
C ARG A 237 18.01 -2.49 -1.95
N VAL A 238 17.04 -3.30 -2.35
CA VAL A 238 15.63 -3.06 -2.08
C VAL A 238 15.18 -3.97 -0.94
N LEU A 239 14.62 -3.38 0.12
CA LEU A 239 13.93 -4.13 1.17
C LEU A 239 12.43 -4.14 0.88
N ILE A 240 11.83 -5.33 0.95
CA ILE A 240 10.41 -5.55 0.72
C ILE A 240 9.75 -5.89 2.06
N TYR A 241 8.84 -5.04 2.50
CA TYR A 241 8.11 -5.24 3.76
C TYR A 241 6.68 -5.65 3.51
N GLU A 242 6.23 -6.73 4.18
CA GLU A 242 4.84 -7.12 4.28
C GLU A 242 4.49 -7.37 5.75
N GLY A 243 3.93 -6.37 6.40
CA GLY A 243 3.66 -6.42 7.83
C GLY A 243 4.93 -6.52 8.67
N ARG A 244 5.24 -7.72 9.19
CA ARG A 244 6.47 -8.01 9.96
C ARG A 244 7.51 -8.82 9.17
N ARG A 245 7.14 -9.31 8.01
CA ARG A 245 8.03 -10.08 7.12
C ARG A 245 8.85 -9.11 6.29
N VAL A 246 10.09 -9.44 6.06
CA VAL A 246 11.04 -8.63 5.31
C VAL A 246 11.80 -9.51 4.35
N GLY A 247 11.81 -9.13 3.08
CA GLY A 247 12.66 -9.67 2.04
C GLY A 247 13.69 -8.63 1.61
N ALA A 248 14.73 -9.07 0.93
CA ALA A 248 15.75 -8.19 0.37
C ALA A 248 16.21 -8.68 -1.00
N VAL A 249 16.39 -7.73 -1.91
CA VAL A 249 16.95 -7.97 -3.24
C VAL A 249 18.07 -6.96 -3.48
N SER A 250 19.29 -7.43 -3.75
CA SER A 250 20.40 -6.57 -4.18
C SER A 250 20.14 -6.03 -5.59
N TYR A 251 20.73 -4.88 -5.93
CA TYR A 251 20.56 -4.32 -7.27
C TYR A 251 21.17 -5.19 -8.37
N ASP A 252 22.13 -6.05 -8.06
CA ASP A 252 22.70 -7.00 -9.03
C ASP A 252 21.70 -8.11 -9.41
N ASN A 253 20.77 -8.45 -8.49
CA ASN A 253 19.73 -9.43 -8.71
C ASN A 253 18.38 -8.82 -9.11
N LEU A 254 18.28 -7.49 -9.07
CA LEU A 254 17.09 -6.76 -9.46
C LEU A 254 17.12 -6.46 -10.97
N GLN A 255 16.10 -6.90 -11.67
CA GLN A 255 15.88 -6.56 -13.07
C GLN A 255 14.80 -5.49 -13.14
N ILE A 256 15.15 -4.36 -13.77
CA ILE A 256 14.24 -3.24 -13.95
C ILE A 256 14.08 -3.00 -15.43
N TYR A 257 12.85 -3.02 -15.90
CA TYR A 257 12.52 -2.74 -17.28
C TYR A 257 11.52 -1.61 -17.39
N GLN A 258 11.87 -0.56 -18.13
CA GLN A 258 11.00 0.58 -18.40
C GLN A 258 10.54 0.53 -19.86
N ARG A 259 9.24 0.76 -20.08
CA ARG A 259 8.65 0.96 -21.41
C ARG A 259 7.55 2.01 -21.35
N ASP A 260 7.30 2.63 -22.49
CA ASP A 260 6.12 3.47 -22.68
C ASP A 260 5.04 2.63 -23.37
N GLN A 261 3.84 2.58 -22.77
CA GLN A 261 2.73 1.75 -23.19
C GLN A 261 1.52 2.59 -23.56
N ARG A 262 0.86 2.27 -24.67
CA ARG A 262 -0.44 2.87 -25.03
C ARG A 262 -1.51 2.35 -24.09
N PHE A 263 -2.29 3.25 -23.52
CA PHE A 263 -3.36 2.94 -22.58
C PHE A 263 -4.64 3.67 -22.96
N ILE A 264 -5.76 2.95 -23.02
CA ILE A 264 -7.08 3.53 -23.32
C ILE A 264 -7.66 4.02 -21.99
N GLU A 265 -7.73 5.34 -21.82
CA GLU A 265 -8.21 5.94 -20.58
C GLU A 265 -9.73 6.14 -20.63
N SER A 266 -10.43 5.44 -19.74
CA SER A 266 -11.88 5.58 -19.59
C SER A 266 -12.30 6.64 -18.58
N GLY A 267 -11.38 7.04 -17.72
CA GLY A 267 -11.54 8.06 -16.70
C GLY A 267 -11.02 9.44 -17.13
N THR A 268 -10.69 10.25 -16.14
CA THR A 268 -10.06 11.55 -16.36
C THR A 268 -8.59 11.37 -16.73
N VAL A 269 -8.18 11.94 -17.85
CA VAL A 269 -6.78 11.94 -18.28
C VAL A 269 -5.97 12.85 -17.35
N PRO A 270 -4.87 12.37 -16.74
CA PRO A 270 -3.97 13.22 -15.97
C PRO A 270 -3.36 14.33 -16.82
N ALA A 271 -3.14 15.49 -16.24
CA ALA A 271 -2.69 16.69 -16.97
C ALA A 271 -1.28 16.56 -17.60
N ASP A 272 -0.46 15.65 -17.08
CA ASP A 272 0.89 15.35 -17.58
C ASP A 272 0.95 14.17 -18.58
N ALA A 273 -0.21 13.59 -18.88
CA ALA A 273 -0.31 12.48 -19.82
C ALA A 273 -0.29 12.98 -21.28
N THR A 274 0.39 12.24 -22.15
CA THR A 274 0.39 12.51 -23.58
C THR A 274 -0.71 11.69 -24.25
N ILE A 275 -1.68 12.36 -24.88
CA ILE A 275 -2.69 11.70 -25.70
C ILE A 275 -2.06 11.49 -27.09
N VAL A 276 -1.98 10.24 -27.53
CA VAL A 276 -1.37 9.85 -28.81
C VAL A 276 -2.41 9.52 -29.88
N ASP A 277 -3.63 9.15 -29.45
CA ASP A 277 -4.70 8.77 -30.37
C ASP A 277 -6.05 8.75 -29.64
N TYR A 278 -7.10 8.36 -30.34
CA TYR A 278 -8.44 8.16 -29.79
C TYR A 278 -9.04 6.86 -30.33
N THR A 279 -9.87 6.23 -29.53
CA THR A 279 -10.71 5.09 -29.89
C THR A 279 -12.16 5.34 -29.47
N TRP A 280 -13.04 4.38 -29.74
CA TRP A 280 -14.41 4.41 -29.28
C TRP A 280 -14.65 3.36 -28.20
N GLN A 281 -15.55 3.62 -27.29
CA GLN A 281 -15.86 2.69 -26.20
C GLN A 281 -16.32 1.32 -26.74
N TYR A 282 -17.06 1.34 -27.86
CA TYR A 282 -17.49 0.15 -28.57
C TYR A 282 -17.02 0.26 -30.04
N VAL A 283 -16.17 -0.67 -30.46
CA VAL A 283 -15.56 -0.68 -31.78
C VAL A 283 -16.01 -1.88 -32.62
N ASN A 284 -16.07 -1.70 -33.92
CA ASN A 284 -16.17 -2.78 -34.88
C ASN A 284 -14.81 -3.46 -35.06
N LYS A 285 -14.78 -4.59 -35.78
CA LYS A 285 -13.55 -5.29 -36.15
C LYS A 285 -12.53 -4.41 -36.89
N ASN A 286 -13.02 -3.37 -37.59
CA ASN A 286 -12.17 -2.41 -38.32
C ASN A 286 -11.71 -1.22 -37.45
N GLY A 287 -12.02 -1.19 -36.12
CA GLY A 287 -11.67 -0.07 -35.23
C GLY A 287 -12.61 1.13 -35.32
N GLU A 288 -13.63 1.11 -36.21
CA GLU A 288 -14.64 2.15 -36.30
C GLU A 288 -15.70 2.05 -35.19
N PRO A 289 -16.46 3.14 -34.92
CA PRO A 289 -17.52 3.12 -33.91
C PRO A 289 -18.63 2.15 -34.29
N ASP A 290 -19.04 1.32 -33.34
CA ASP A 290 -20.19 0.44 -33.52
C ASP A 290 -21.50 1.26 -33.42
N LYS A 291 -22.17 1.46 -34.56
CA LYS A 291 -23.40 2.27 -34.70
C LYS A 291 -24.60 1.71 -33.91
N ARG A 292 -24.54 0.47 -33.41
CA ARG A 292 -25.58 -0.13 -32.58
C ARG A 292 -25.68 0.46 -31.21
N PHE A 293 -24.63 1.17 -30.76
CA PHE A 293 -24.56 1.83 -29.46
C PHE A 293 -24.76 3.34 -29.62
N SER A 294 -25.94 3.83 -29.27
CA SER A 294 -26.29 5.26 -29.38
C SER A 294 -25.41 6.16 -28.49
N ASN A 295 -24.93 5.63 -27.34
CA ASN A 295 -24.10 6.35 -26.37
C ASN A 295 -22.61 5.99 -26.51
N ASN A 296 -22.16 5.67 -27.74
CA ASN A 296 -20.77 5.33 -27.96
C ASN A 296 -19.88 6.57 -27.86
N ARG A 297 -19.06 6.64 -26.78
CA ARG A 297 -18.18 7.78 -26.54
C ARG A 297 -16.77 7.55 -27.05
N LYS A 298 -16.12 8.63 -27.46
CA LYS A 298 -14.71 8.63 -27.87
C LYS A 298 -13.83 8.61 -26.61
N LEU A 299 -12.86 7.69 -26.56
CA LEU A 299 -11.91 7.51 -25.47
C LEU A 299 -10.50 7.89 -25.93
N PRO A 300 -9.74 8.64 -25.12
CA PRO A 300 -8.35 8.96 -25.45
C PRO A 300 -7.46 7.74 -25.27
N ILE A 301 -6.49 7.59 -26.15
CA ILE A 301 -5.36 6.67 -26.02
C ILE A 301 -4.17 7.50 -25.54
N THR A 302 -3.75 7.23 -24.32
CA THR A 302 -2.62 7.92 -23.67
C THR A 302 -1.36 7.08 -23.76
N LEU A 303 -0.21 7.74 -23.71
CA LEU A 303 1.09 7.08 -23.59
C LEU A 303 1.55 7.19 -22.14
N TYR A 304 1.56 6.07 -21.42
CA TYR A 304 1.98 5.97 -20.04
C TYR A 304 3.32 5.24 -19.94
N SER A 305 4.13 5.62 -18.95
CA SER A 305 5.37 4.90 -18.65
C SER A 305 5.10 3.78 -17.67
N GLU A 306 5.59 2.58 -17.96
CA GLU A 306 5.53 1.42 -17.06
C GLU A 306 6.93 1.00 -16.65
N ILE A 307 7.08 0.65 -15.38
CA ILE A 307 8.31 0.09 -14.82
C ILE A 307 7.98 -1.25 -14.18
N ASP A 308 8.64 -2.30 -14.68
CA ASP A 308 8.61 -3.63 -14.10
C ASP A 308 9.83 -3.80 -13.19
N PHE A 309 9.61 -4.25 -11.95
CA PHE A 309 10.63 -4.65 -10.99
C PHE A 309 10.53 -6.16 -10.79
N THR A 310 11.54 -6.89 -11.20
CA THR A 310 11.54 -8.35 -11.12
C THR A 310 12.85 -8.88 -10.53
N SER A 311 12.80 -10.05 -9.88
CA SER A 311 13.99 -10.75 -9.43
C SER A 311 13.82 -12.26 -9.56
N LYS A 312 14.94 -12.99 -9.60
CA LYS A 312 14.93 -14.46 -9.57
C LYS A 312 14.38 -15.02 -8.26
N THR A 313 14.44 -14.23 -7.18
CA THR A 313 13.95 -14.59 -5.85
C THR A 313 12.45 -14.37 -5.67
N GLY A 314 11.73 -13.87 -6.71
CA GLY A 314 10.28 -13.81 -6.73
C GLY A 314 9.68 -12.41 -6.60
N LEU A 315 10.46 -11.33 -6.59
CA LEU A 315 9.91 -9.99 -6.77
C LEU A 315 9.32 -9.88 -8.18
N ASN A 316 8.08 -9.38 -8.28
CA ASN A 316 7.38 -9.18 -9.54
C ASN A 316 6.32 -8.07 -9.36
N GLU A 317 6.70 -6.83 -9.59
CA GLU A 317 5.84 -5.68 -9.39
C GLU A 317 5.86 -4.78 -10.62
N ARG A 318 4.70 -4.26 -11.02
CA ARG A 318 4.55 -3.32 -12.14
C ARG A 318 3.91 -2.03 -11.70
N ILE A 319 4.55 -0.91 -12.04
CA ILE A 319 4.10 0.44 -11.70
C ILE A 319 3.93 1.24 -12.98
N GLN A 320 2.78 1.90 -13.11
CA GLN A 320 2.44 2.76 -14.25
C GLN A 320 2.42 4.23 -13.81
N PHE A 321 2.94 5.09 -14.66
CA PHE A 321 3.02 6.54 -14.45
C PHE A 321 2.31 7.28 -15.59
N SER A 322 1.60 8.36 -15.25
CA SER A 322 0.86 9.16 -16.24
C SER A 322 1.77 9.90 -17.22
N LYS A 323 2.98 10.28 -16.80
CA LYS A 323 3.97 10.95 -17.64
C LYS A 323 4.80 9.91 -18.40
N SER A 324 4.85 10.02 -19.74
CA SER A 324 5.67 9.15 -20.59
C SER A 324 7.17 9.43 -20.40
N GLY A 325 8.01 8.41 -20.59
CA GLY A 325 9.45 8.49 -20.52
C GLY A 325 10.06 8.53 -19.12
N VAL A 326 9.24 8.64 -18.05
CA VAL A 326 9.75 8.58 -16.67
C VAL A 326 10.30 7.20 -16.33
N GLY A 327 11.31 7.18 -15.45
CA GLY A 327 11.92 5.93 -14.99
C GLY A 327 13.14 5.50 -15.80
N LYS A 328 13.43 6.08 -16.97
CA LYS A 328 14.67 5.81 -17.71
C LYS A 328 15.91 6.14 -16.88
N ASN A 329 15.87 7.30 -16.23
CA ASN A 329 16.93 7.72 -15.32
C ASN A 329 17.06 6.79 -14.12
N LEU A 330 15.94 6.34 -13.52
CA LEU A 330 15.98 5.41 -12.40
C LEU A 330 16.68 4.09 -12.77
N VAL A 331 16.33 3.48 -13.91
CA VAL A 331 16.98 2.25 -14.41
C VAL A 331 18.48 2.45 -14.52
N LEU A 332 18.92 3.57 -15.10
CA LEU A 332 20.34 3.89 -15.26
C LEU A 332 21.02 4.06 -13.90
N ARG A 333 20.43 4.82 -12.96
CA ARG A 333 21.06 5.13 -11.66
C ARG A 333 21.12 3.93 -10.74
N LEU A 334 20.09 3.08 -10.71
CA LEU A 334 20.10 1.85 -9.93
C LEU A 334 21.20 0.89 -10.38
N SER A 335 21.45 0.78 -11.68
CA SER A 335 22.55 -0.05 -12.20
C SER A 335 23.96 0.48 -11.84
N GLN A 336 24.08 1.77 -11.55
CA GLN A 336 25.34 2.41 -11.16
C GLN A 336 25.62 2.36 -9.66
N LEU A 337 24.57 2.29 -8.83
CA LEU A 337 24.69 2.26 -7.37
C LEU A 337 25.23 0.92 -6.84
N SER A 338 24.90 -0.20 -7.49
CA SER A 338 25.13 -1.55 -6.97
C SER A 338 26.60 -1.90 -6.65
N LYS A 339 27.55 -1.18 -7.20
CA LYS A 339 28.97 -1.63 -7.20
C LYS A 339 29.87 -1.06 -6.10
N ASN A 340 29.46 -0.02 -5.35
CA ASN A 340 30.45 0.75 -4.57
C ASN A 340 29.98 1.31 -3.22
N ILE A 341 28.89 0.83 -2.62
CA ILE A 341 28.43 1.39 -1.34
C ILE A 341 28.65 0.40 -0.20
N ASN A 342 29.54 0.74 0.72
CA ASN A 342 29.72 0.00 1.96
C ASN A 342 28.76 0.50 3.04
N TYR A 343 28.27 -0.41 3.86
CA TYR A 343 27.43 -0.09 5.00
C TYR A 343 27.87 -0.85 6.25
N GLU A 344 27.65 -0.28 7.41
CA GLU A 344 27.89 -0.89 8.69
C GLU A 344 26.57 -1.08 9.43
N VAL A 345 26.31 -2.30 9.89
CA VAL A 345 25.17 -2.61 10.76
C VAL A 345 25.63 -2.49 12.20
N LYS A 346 25.21 -1.43 12.89
CA LYS A 346 25.49 -1.24 14.32
C LYS A 346 24.37 -1.91 15.12
N GLY A 347 24.62 -3.14 15.55
CA GLY A 347 23.83 -3.80 16.59
C GLY A 347 24.15 -3.21 17.96
N ARG A 348 23.13 -2.83 18.75
CA ARG A 348 23.23 -2.57 20.18
C ARG A 348 22.63 -3.71 20.98
#